data_6a5a1f10c1c6a74b0dbf549e66f8e8f1
#
_entry.id   6a5a1f10c1c6a74b0dbf549e66f8e8f1
#
_cell.length_a   1.000
_cell.length_b   1.000
_cell.length_c   1.000
_cell.angle_alpha   90.00
_cell.angle_beta   90.00
_cell.angle_gamma   90.00
#
_symmetry.space_group_name_H-M   'P 1'
#
loop_
_entity.id
_entity.type
_entity.pdbx_description
1 polymer ?
#
loop_
_entity_poly.entity_id
_entity_poly.type
_entity_poly.pdbx_seq_one_letter_code
_entity_poly.pdbx_strand_id
1 'polypeptide(L)'
;MTTSALAPFRSLAVCAALTLSAVASPAARAATQQELEARLDALSAQVAELRSQLAELNAERARSAAPAIPAATWTPNGGLGAADPDQKVTWFGYGELAYSRPEDDGSATTADAARFVLGAGYRFDDKTRFVSELEVEHAVSSADDPGEVEVEQAYIERRFADRMFGSIGLFLMPVGLLNENHEPTRYYGVFRNLVETAIIPTTWREGGFELQGNTDGGLRWNIGLSTGFNLSKWDATSTESLEEPLGAIHQELALASAGDLATFAAVNYTGVPGLRLGASLFTGDAAQGQPGFDDNRVTLWEGHARWNPGNWDLSALYSRVHIANTAPVNTTLVGNPALIPEESFGWYLEGAYRLPLRNQMTLAPFARYEVLNTASRYAAIGAGLTPVPLDDTEVLTTGLNFYITPGVVLKFDYLQFLHDDRGGRFDLGVGYQF
;
A
#
# COMPACT_ATOMS: atom_id res chain seq x y z
N MET A 1 18.28 -32.47 42.56
CA MET A 1 16.94 -32.95 42.94
C MET A 1 16.00 -31.79 42.97
N THR A 2 15.20 -31.70 41.99
CA THR A 2 13.75 -31.42 41.88
C THR A 2 13.47 -30.97 40.47
N THR A 3 12.90 -31.91 39.74
CA THR A 3 12.37 -31.79 38.39
C THR A 3 11.08 -31.00 38.44
N SER A 4 10.96 -29.97 37.59
CA SER A 4 9.69 -29.32 37.31
C SER A 4 9.25 -29.66 35.87
N ALA A 5 8.06 -30.24 35.76
CA ALA A 5 7.49 -30.84 34.59
C ALA A 5 6.98 -29.79 33.60
N LEU A 6 7.38 -29.93 32.35
CA LEU A 6 6.78 -29.31 31.20
C LEU A 6 5.47 -30.06 30.82
N ALA A 7 4.38 -29.34 30.78
CA ALA A 7 3.10 -29.85 30.27
C ALA A 7 3.12 -29.90 28.72
N PRO A 8 2.58 -30.96 28.10
CA PRO A 8 2.64 -31.12 26.68
C PRO A 8 1.53 -30.32 25.98
N PHE A 9 1.92 -29.58 24.96
CA PHE A 9 1.02 -29.01 23.92
C PHE A 9 0.27 -30.16 23.22
N ARG A 10 -1.04 -30.17 23.34
CA ARG A 10 -1.90 -31.03 22.53
C ARG A 10 -2.19 -30.36 21.18
N SER A 11 -1.43 -30.78 20.18
CA SER A 11 -1.75 -30.51 18.77
C SER A 11 -2.94 -31.40 18.37
N LEU A 12 -4.09 -30.81 18.09
CA LEU A 12 -5.17 -31.52 17.40
C LEU A 12 -4.88 -31.44 15.89
N ALA A 13 -4.21 -32.49 15.38
CA ALA A 13 -4.16 -32.75 13.96
C ALA A 13 -5.44 -33.50 13.55
N VAL A 14 -6.36 -32.83 12.85
CA VAL A 14 -7.47 -33.50 12.17
C VAL A 14 -6.95 -33.98 10.82
N CYS A 15 -6.42 -35.22 10.78
CA CYS A 15 -6.18 -35.95 9.54
C CYS A 15 -7.50 -36.56 9.07
N ALA A 16 -8.12 -36.01 8.02
CA ALA A 16 -9.16 -36.69 7.27
C ALA A 16 -8.49 -37.77 6.39
N ALA A 17 -8.47 -38.99 6.85
CA ALA A 17 -8.07 -40.14 6.03
C ALA A 17 -9.22 -40.54 5.10
N LEU A 18 -9.07 -40.22 3.81
CA LEU A 18 -9.90 -40.85 2.75
C LEU A 18 -9.33 -42.24 2.44
N THR A 19 -9.92 -43.28 3.05
CA THR A 19 -9.69 -44.66 2.62
C THR A 19 -10.65 -44.95 1.49
N LEU A 20 -10.13 -45.04 0.27
CA LEU A 20 -10.83 -45.67 -0.87
C LEU A 20 -10.79 -47.18 -0.66
N SER A 21 -11.88 -47.76 -0.19
CA SER A 21 -12.12 -49.22 -0.25
C SER A 21 -12.98 -49.50 -1.46
N ALA A 22 -12.36 -50.04 -2.50
CA ALA A 22 -13.08 -50.62 -3.62
C ALA A 22 -13.70 -51.93 -3.16
N VAL A 23 -15.01 -51.96 -2.99
CA VAL A 23 -15.80 -53.18 -2.85
C VAL A 23 -16.85 -53.20 -3.97
N ALA A 24 -16.88 -54.32 -4.63
CA ALA A 24 -17.71 -54.64 -5.78
C ALA A 24 -19.21 -54.35 -5.57
N SER A 25 -19.86 -53.92 -6.64
CA SER A 25 -21.28 -53.59 -6.74
C SER A 25 -22.23 -54.68 -6.26
N PRO A 26 -23.26 -54.30 -5.51
CA PRO A 26 -24.59 -54.79 -5.79
C PRO A 26 -25.44 -53.64 -6.34
N ALA A 27 -26.32 -54.00 -7.24
CA ALA A 27 -27.29 -53.23 -7.98
C ALA A 27 -27.66 -51.87 -7.37
N ALA A 28 -27.46 -50.81 -8.14
CA ALA A 28 -27.90 -49.45 -7.80
C ALA A 28 -29.41 -49.44 -7.57
N ARG A 29 -29.83 -49.52 -6.30
CA ARG A 29 -31.19 -49.24 -5.89
C ARG A 29 -31.38 -47.75 -5.96
N ALA A 30 -32.20 -47.26 -6.86
CA ALA A 30 -32.59 -45.83 -6.87
C ALA A 30 -33.11 -45.48 -5.48
N ALA A 31 -32.45 -44.52 -4.82
CA ALA A 31 -32.89 -44.00 -3.52
C ALA A 31 -34.32 -43.48 -3.67
N THR A 32 -35.18 -43.83 -2.75
CA THR A 32 -36.56 -43.32 -2.76
C THR A 32 -36.53 -41.82 -2.50
N GLN A 33 -37.50 -41.09 -3.02
CA GLN A 33 -37.61 -39.64 -2.81
C GLN A 33 -37.55 -39.29 -1.31
N GLN A 34 -38.10 -40.10 -0.45
CA GLN A 34 -38.03 -39.95 1.01
C GLN A 34 -36.60 -40.10 1.57
N GLU A 35 -35.78 -41.01 1.03
CA GLU A 35 -34.37 -41.14 1.44
C GLU A 35 -33.52 -39.97 0.98
N LEU A 36 -33.82 -39.37 -0.18
CA LEU A 36 -33.17 -38.18 -0.68
C LEU A 36 -33.55 -36.94 0.16
N GLU A 37 -34.82 -36.78 0.52
CA GLU A 37 -35.31 -35.72 1.40
C GLU A 37 -34.67 -35.82 2.79
N ALA A 38 -34.63 -37.01 3.39
CA ALA A 38 -33.98 -37.25 4.69
C ALA A 38 -32.46 -36.96 4.65
N ARG A 39 -31.78 -37.24 3.53
CA ARG A 39 -30.36 -36.88 3.35
C ARG A 39 -30.17 -35.37 3.18
N LEU A 40 -31.07 -34.70 2.48
CA LEU A 40 -31.05 -33.26 2.31
C LEU A 40 -31.25 -32.54 3.66
N ASP A 41 -32.18 -33.02 4.48
CA ASP A 41 -32.42 -32.50 5.82
C ASP A 41 -31.22 -32.72 6.75
N ALA A 42 -30.60 -33.91 6.69
CA ALA A 42 -29.39 -34.23 7.45
C ALA A 42 -28.19 -33.35 7.03
N LEU A 43 -28.00 -33.16 5.71
CA LEU A 43 -26.96 -32.27 5.19
C LEU A 43 -27.20 -30.80 5.56
N SER A 44 -28.47 -30.34 5.52
CA SER A 44 -28.81 -28.97 5.90
C SER A 44 -28.59 -28.74 7.39
N ALA A 45 -28.87 -29.73 8.24
CA ALA A 45 -28.56 -29.66 9.69
C ALA A 45 -27.03 -29.63 9.94
N GLN A 46 -26.25 -30.45 9.21
CA GLN A 46 -24.79 -30.42 9.31
C GLN A 46 -24.20 -29.09 8.85
N VAL A 47 -24.73 -28.48 7.79
CA VAL A 47 -24.30 -27.15 7.32
C VAL A 47 -24.64 -26.08 8.34
N ALA A 48 -25.81 -26.16 8.99
CA ALA A 48 -26.18 -25.22 10.06
C ALA A 48 -25.27 -25.35 11.29
N GLU A 49 -24.95 -26.58 11.69
CA GLU A 49 -24.02 -26.86 12.80
C GLU A 49 -22.60 -26.35 12.49
N LEU A 50 -22.07 -26.62 11.30
CA LEU A 50 -20.76 -26.14 10.87
C LEU A 50 -20.69 -24.63 10.81
N ARG A 51 -21.79 -23.96 10.39
CA ARG A 51 -21.88 -22.49 10.42
C ARG A 51 -21.88 -21.94 11.85
N SER A 52 -22.55 -22.62 12.79
CA SER A 52 -22.54 -22.26 14.20
C SER A 52 -21.14 -22.39 14.81
N GLN A 53 -20.46 -23.52 14.55
CA GLN A 53 -19.08 -23.74 15.01
C GLN A 53 -18.09 -22.74 14.39
N LEU A 54 -18.27 -22.37 13.13
CA LEU A 54 -17.46 -21.34 12.47
C LEU A 54 -17.70 -19.96 13.11
N ALA A 55 -18.95 -19.65 13.44
CA ALA A 55 -19.30 -18.40 14.12
C ALA A 55 -18.71 -18.34 15.54
N GLU A 56 -18.74 -19.44 16.29
CA GLU A 56 -18.13 -19.54 17.62
C GLU A 56 -16.60 -19.39 17.55
N LEU A 57 -15.94 -20.09 16.63
CA LEU A 57 -14.50 -19.98 16.40
C LEU A 57 -14.08 -18.56 15.98
N ASN A 58 -14.87 -17.91 15.15
CA ASN A 58 -14.63 -16.51 14.76
C ASN A 58 -14.86 -15.55 15.94
N ALA A 59 -15.85 -15.81 16.79
CA ALA A 59 -16.09 -15.02 18.00
C ALA A 59 -15.01 -15.25 19.08
N GLU A 60 -14.47 -16.44 19.19
CA GLU A 60 -13.36 -16.76 20.09
C GLU A 60 -12.04 -16.16 19.58
N ARG A 61 -11.81 -16.21 18.26
CA ARG A 61 -10.71 -15.51 17.59
C ARG A 61 -10.80 -14.00 17.77
N ALA A 62 -11.98 -13.41 17.65
CA ALA A 62 -12.20 -11.99 17.88
C ALA A 62 -11.99 -11.57 19.34
N ARG A 63 -12.21 -12.47 20.31
CA ARG A 63 -11.96 -12.23 21.73
C ARG A 63 -10.49 -12.41 22.13
N SER A 64 -9.76 -13.31 21.47
CA SER A 64 -8.34 -13.59 21.70
C SER A 64 -7.41 -12.77 20.80
N ALA A 65 -7.92 -12.15 19.76
CA ALA A 65 -7.16 -11.17 19.00
C ALA A 65 -6.86 -9.98 19.92
N ALA A 66 -5.56 -9.70 20.12
CA ALA A 66 -5.14 -8.36 20.54
C ALA A 66 -5.91 -7.33 19.68
N PRO A 67 -6.25 -6.15 20.25
CA PRO A 67 -6.90 -5.12 19.43
C PRO A 67 -6.07 -4.97 18.16
N ALA A 68 -6.58 -5.55 17.07
CA ALA A 68 -6.02 -5.33 15.78
C ALA A 68 -5.94 -3.81 15.67
N ILE A 69 -4.80 -3.23 15.29
CA ILE A 69 -4.87 -2.00 14.52
C ILE A 69 -5.92 -2.39 13.48
N PRO A 70 -7.06 -1.72 13.39
CA PRO A 70 -8.06 -2.15 12.44
C PRO A 70 -7.30 -2.37 11.17
N ALA A 71 -7.21 -3.63 10.70
CA ALA A 71 -6.74 -3.92 9.35
C ALA A 71 -7.48 -2.88 8.56
N ALA A 72 -6.76 -1.92 7.96
CA ALA A 72 -7.37 -0.70 7.49
C ALA A 72 -8.72 -1.09 6.93
N THR A 73 -9.75 -0.93 7.76
CA THR A 73 -11.10 -1.20 7.31
C THR A 73 -11.29 -0.04 6.39
N TRP A 74 -10.90 -0.30 5.13
CA TRP A 74 -11.22 0.61 4.08
C TRP A 74 -12.71 0.86 4.19
N THR A 75 -13.01 1.95 4.85
CA THR A 75 -14.30 2.57 4.70
C THR A 75 -14.16 3.34 3.39
N PRO A 76 -15.11 3.22 2.45
CA PRO A 76 -15.12 4.05 1.23
C PRO A 76 -15.01 5.53 1.51
N ASN A 77 -14.63 5.91 2.68
CA ASN A 77 -14.77 7.20 3.32
C ASN A 77 -13.51 7.68 4.03
N GLY A 78 -12.30 7.15 3.67
CA GLY A 78 -11.07 7.71 4.22
C GLY A 78 -11.11 7.89 5.75
N GLY A 79 -11.55 6.87 6.50
CA GLY A 79 -11.56 6.94 7.96
C GLY A 79 -12.59 7.89 8.59
N LEU A 80 -13.44 8.54 7.82
CA LEU A 80 -14.58 9.31 8.36
C LEU A 80 -15.56 8.30 8.97
N GLY A 81 -15.43 8.03 10.27
CA GLY A 81 -16.31 7.16 11.06
C GLY A 81 -17.77 7.47 10.82
N ALA A 82 -18.67 6.56 11.24
CA ALA A 82 -20.12 6.79 11.18
C ALA A 82 -20.42 8.12 11.89
N ALA A 83 -20.49 9.19 11.11
CA ALA A 83 -20.75 10.52 11.63
C ALA A 83 -22.17 10.55 12.17
N ASP A 84 -22.34 11.25 13.27
CA ASP A 84 -23.66 11.70 13.73
C ASP A 84 -24.46 12.20 12.50
N PRO A 85 -25.68 11.70 12.25
CA PRO A 85 -26.50 12.15 11.12
C PRO A 85 -26.62 13.67 11.00
N ASP A 86 -26.52 14.39 12.10
CA ASP A 86 -26.61 15.86 12.17
C ASP A 86 -25.25 16.56 11.96
N GLN A 87 -24.13 15.86 12.04
CA GLN A 87 -22.79 16.41 11.81
C GLN A 87 -22.43 16.39 10.33
N LYS A 88 -22.39 17.55 9.70
CA LYS A 88 -22.02 17.70 8.28
C LYS A 88 -20.51 17.77 8.04
N VAL A 89 -19.76 18.26 9.01
CA VAL A 89 -18.31 18.43 8.93
C VAL A 89 -17.62 17.38 9.78
N THR A 90 -16.61 16.74 9.23
CA THR A 90 -15.71 15.80 9.94
C THR A 90 -14.30 16.29 9.81
N TRP A 91 -13.53 16.26 10.90
CA TRP A 91 -12.12 16.57 10.93
C TRP A 91 -11.33 15.30 11.22
N PHE A 92 -10.19 15.16 10.57
CA PHE A 92 -9.23 14.11 10.82
C PHE A 92 -7.83 14.64 10.52
N GLY A 93 -6.82 13.91 10.92
CA GLY A 93 -5.46 14.35 10.63
C GLY A 93 -4.43 13.37 11.16
N TYR A 94 -3.20 13.58 10.74
CA TYR A 94 -2.06 12.81 11.17
C TYR A 94 -0.78 13.64 11.02
N GLY A 95 0.29 13.13 11.57
CA GLY A 95 1.59 13.72 11.39
C GLY A 95 2.68 12.87 12.00
N GLU A 96 3.92 13.23 11.67
CA GLU A 96 5.09 12.50 12.13
C GLU A 96 6.28 13.40 12.35
N LEU A 97 7.05 13.04 13.38
CA LEU A 97 8.35 13.61 13.70
C LEU A 97 9.39 12.51 13.50
N ALA A 98 10.50 12.84 12.88
CA ALA A 98 11.61 11.93 12.63
C ALA A 98 12.93 12.51 13.13
N TYR A 99 13.78 11.64 13.62
CA TYR A 99 15.21 11.85 13.84
C TYR A 99 15.96 10.80 13.07
N SER A 100 16.89 11.18 12.24
CA SER A 100 17.63 10.29 11.36
C SER A 100 19.13 10.53 11.51
N ARG A 101 19.89 9.44 11.69
CA ARG A 101 21.34 9.51 11.88
C ARG A 101 22.04 8.46 11.01
N PRO A 102 22.62 8.88 9.86
CA PRO A 102 23.54 8.04 9.10
C PRO A 102 24.78 7.66 9.92
N GLU A 103 25.29 6.44 9.75
CA GLU A 103 26.48 5.98 10.48
C GLU A 103 27.75 6.62 9.94
N ASP A 104 27.84 6.78 8.60
CA ASP A 104 29.06 7.24 7.93
C ASP A 104 29.22 8.75 7.95
N ASP A 105 28.14 9.51 8.10
CA ASP A 105 28.15 10.97 8.16
C ASP A 105 27.29 11.51 9.30
N GLY A 106 27.89 11.68 10.45
CA GLY A 106 27.22 12.29 11.59
C GLY A 106 26.78 13.76 11.36
N SER A 107 27.33 14.45 10.34
CA SER A 107 26.92 15.80 9.97
C SER A 107 25.59 15.83 9.20
N ALA A 108 25.19 14.70 8.58
CA ALA A 108 23.89 14.51 7.94
C ALA A 108 22.78 14.10 8.92
N THR A 109 23.04 14.19 10.25
CA THR A 109 22.01 13.91 11.25
C THR A 109 20.94 15.00 11.22
N THR A 110 19.67 14.58 11.08
CA THR A 110 18.52 15.49 11.00
C THR A 110 17.50 15.21 12.10
N ALA A 111 16.76 16.26 12.48
CA ALA A 111 15.52 16.13 13.26
C ALA A 111 14.46 16.96 12.54
N ASP A 112 13.35 16.35 12.23
CA ASP A 112 12.36 16.90 11.32
C ASP A 112 10.92 16.70 11.82
N ALA A 113 10.08 17.72 11.67
CA ALA A 113 8.63 17.56 11.67
C ALA A 113 8.22 17.22 10.24
N ALA A 114 8.40 15.94 9.86
CA ALA A 114 8.37 15.52 8.47
C ALA A 114 7.08 15.94 7.77
N ARG A 115 5.94 15.80 8.46
CA ARG A 115 4.66 16.30 7.94
C ARG A 115 3.59 16.45 9.01
N PHE A 116 2.69 17.38 8.74
CA PHE A 116 1.44 17.59 9.45
C PHE A 116 0.31 17.69 8.43
N VAL A 117 -0.65 16.78 8.49
CA VAL A 117 -1.80 16.73 7.59
C VAL A 117 -3.08 17.01 8.37
N LEU A 118 -3.90 17.91 7.85
CA LEU A 118 -5.23 18.21 8.36
C LEU A 118 -6.28 17.94 7.29
N GLY A 119 -7.13 16.97 7.54
CA GLY A 119 -8.22 16.58 6.66
C GLY A 119 -9.57 17.13 7.10
N ALA A 120 -10.41 17.44 6.12
CA ALA A 120 -11.79 17.86 6.33
C ALA A 120 -12.72 17.16 5.36
N GLY A 121 -13.81 16.61 5.89
CA GLY A 121 -14.91 16.08 5.11
C GLY A 121 -16.16 16.94 5.28
N TYR A 122 -16.92 17.15 4.18
CA TYR A 122 -18.21 17.81 4.24
C TYR A 122 -19.29 16.99 3.52
N ARG A 123 -20.36 16.66 4.23
CA ARG A 123 -21.50 15.92 3.69
C ARG A 123 -22.54 16.90 3.14
N PHE A 124 -22.73 16.93 1.83
CA PHE A 124 -23.77 17.72 1.17
C PHE A 124 -25.16 17.10 1.38
N ASP A 125 -25.26 15.79 1.14
CA ASP A 125 -26.46 14.97 1.31
C ASP A 125 -26.07 13.51 1.70
N ASP A 126 -27.04 12.59 1.75
CA ASP A 126 -26.84 11.19 2.14
C ASP A 126 -25.95 10.38 1.16
N LYS A 127 -25.67 10.94 -0.01
CA LYS A 127 -24.94 10.26 -1.09
C LYS A 127 -23.73 11.02 -1.57
N THR A 128 -23.60 12.31 -1.24
CA THR A 128 -22.57 13.19 -1.79
C THR A 128 -21.78 13.84 -0.69
N ARG A 129 -20.48 13.79 -0.77
CA ARG A 129 -19.55 14.43 0.15
C ARG A 129 -18.34 15.01 -0.56
N PHE A 130 -17.71 15.96 0.09
CA PHE A 130 -16.39 16.46 -0.21
C PHE A 130 -15.38 15.87 0.78
N VAL A 131 -14.18 15.59 0.32
CA VAL A 131 -13.04 15.18 1.13
C VAL A 131 -11.85 16.01 0.71
N SER A 132 -11.09 16.50 1.70
CA SER A 132 -9.85 17.24 1.46
C SER A 132 -8.81 16.94 2.53
N GLU A 133 -7.54 17.04 2.12
CA GLU A 133 -6.37 17.01 3.00
C GLU A 133 -5.42 18.14 2.60
N LEU A 134 -4.95 18.86 3.59
CA LEU A 134 -3.92 19.87 3.49
C LEU A 134 -2.69 19.38 4.25
N GLU A 135 -1.57 19.31 3.57
CA GLU A 135 -0.28 18.90 4.12
C GLU A 135 0.66 20.08 4.30
N VAL A 136 1.42 20.05 5.37
CA VAL A 136 2.56 20.93 5.63
C VAL A 136 3.76 20.04 5.92
N GLU A 137 4.77 20.11 5.06
CA GLU A 137 6.03 19.38 5.22
C GLU A 137 7.11 20.25 5.87
N HIS A 138 8.04 19.59 6.59
CA HIS A 138 9.22 20.17 7.20
C HIS A 138 8.96 21.40 8.09
N ALA A 139 7.77 21.49 8.70
CA ALA A 139 7.32 22.52 9.65
C ALA A 139 7.35 23.98 9.16
N VAL A 140 8.25 24.35 8.28
CA VAL A 140 8.41 25.72 7.78
C VAL A 140 8.43 25.72 6.26
N SER A 141 7.46 26.42 5.66
CA SER A 141 7.41 26.63 4.21
C SER A 141 7.73 28.09 3.90
N SER A 142 8.90 28.33 3.33
CA SER A 142 9.36 29.65 2.85
C SER A 142 10.29 29.47 1.65
N ALA A 143 10.70 30.60 1.04
CA ALA A 143 11.60 30.56 -0.12
C ALA A 143 13.01 30.00 0.21
N ASP A 144 13.40 30.03 1.48
CA ASP A 144 14.74 29.65 1.96
C ASP A 144 14.72 28.35 2.78
N ASP A 145 13.53 27.76 3.00
CA ASP A 145 13.34 26.53 3.77
C ASP A 145 12.86 25.37 2.88
N PRO A 146 13.14 24.09 3.21
CA PRO A 146 12.75 22.94 2.40
C PRO A 146 11.26 22.59 2.48
N GLY A 147 10.49 23.21 3.39
CA GLY A 147 9.11 22.86 3.65
C GLY A 147 8.16 23.26 2.53
N GLU A 148 7.13 22.46 2.35
CA GLU A 148 6.08 22.66 1.35
C GLU A 148 4.69 22.69 1.99
N VAL A 149 3.75 23.38 1.35
CA VAL A 149 2.32 23.36 1.70
C VAL A 149 1.54 22.99 0.48
N GLU A 150 0.78 21.91 0.57
CA GLU A 150 0.07 21.38 -0.57
C GLU A 150 -1.32 20.83 -0.24
N VAL A 151 -2.14 20.69 -1.28
CA VAL A 151 -3.40 19.97 -1.21
C VAL A 151 -3.14 18.53 -1.64
N GLU A 152 -3.14 17.63 -0.68
CA GLU A 152 -2.93 16.21 -0.93
C GLU A 152 -4.16 15.56 -1.57
N GLN A 153 -5.35 15.91 -1.09
CA GLN A 153 -6.62 15.46 -1.65
C GLN A 153 -7.65 16.58 -1.68
N ALA A 154 -8.46 16.64 -2.74
CA ALA A 154 -9.63 17.51 -2.84
C ALA A 154 -10.61 16.96 -3.87
N TYR A 155 -11.59 16.16 -3.46
CA TYR A 155 -12.50 15.52 -4.38
C TYR A 155 -13.95 15.47 -3.86
N ILE A 156 -14.88 15.37 -4.79
CA ILE A 156 -16.28 15.05 -4.52
C ILE A 156 -16.48 13.57 -4.76
N GLU A 157 -17.05 12.88 -3.78
CA GLU A 157 -17.49 11.49 -3.92
C GLU A 157 -19.02 11.43 -3.90
N ARG A 158 -19.58 10.61 -4.79
CA ARG A 158 -21.01 10.33 -4.85
C ARG A 158 -21.31 8.84 -4.88
N ARG A 159 -22.19 8.39 -4.01
CA ARG A 159 -22.72 7.04 -4.02
C ARG A 159 -23.84 6.92 -5.05
N PHE A 160 -23.66 6.08 -6.06
CA PHE A 160 -24.65 5.82 -7.12
C PHE A 160 -25.55 4.63 -6.79
N ALA A 161 -25.01 3.62 -6.14
CA ALA A 161 -25.71 2.44 -5.64
C ALA A 161 -25.14 2.04 -4.27
N ASP A 162 -25.71 1.05 -3.62
CA ASP A 162 -25.30 0.66 -2.25
C ASP A 162 -23.80 0.33 -2.13
N ARG A 163 -23.18 -0.06 -3.22
CA ARG A 163 -21.77 -0.51 -3.29
C ARG A 163 -21.00 0.07 -4.45
N MET A 164 -21.48 1.15 -5.04
CA MET A 164 -20.82 1.83 -6.14
C MET A 164 -20.72 3.32 -5.85
N PHE A 165 -19.52 3.84 -6.00
CA PHE A 165 -19.17 5.23 -5.76
C PHE A 165 -18.42 5.77 -6.98
N GLY A 166 -18.52 7.04 -7.20
CA GLY A 166 -17.66 7.76 -8.14
C GLY A 166 -17.08 8.97 -7.48
N SER A 167 -15.80 9.20 -7.72
CA SER A 167 -15.05 10.36 -7.25
C SER A 167 -14.58 11.21 -8.41
N ILE A 168 -14.55 12.53 -8.22
CA ILE A 168 -14.00 13.49 -9.18
C ILE A 168 -13.25 14.57 -8.42
N GLY A 169 -12.02 14.86 -8.85
CA GLY A 169 -11.13 15.85 -8.25
C GLY A 169 -9.71 15.33 -8.13
N LEU A 170 -8.97 15.80 -7.15
CA LEU A 170 -7.63 15.35 -6.80
C LEU A 170 -7.75 14.25 -5.74
N PHE A 171 -7.28 13.05 -6.06
CA PHE A 171 -7.36 11.88 -5.17
C PHE A 171 -6.12 11.00 -5.27
N LEU A 172 -5.87 10.24 -4.21
CA LEU A 172 -4.76 9.28 -4.15
C LEU A 172 -5.00 8.12 -5.13
N MET A 173 -3.96 7.76 -5.86
CA MET A 173 -4.00 6.64 -6.79
C MET A 173 -4.09 5.32 -6.02
N PRO A 174 -5.00 4.39 -6.39
CA PRO A 174 -5.19 3.11 -5.69
C PRO A 174 -4.11 2.09 -6.08
N VAL A 175 -2.85 2.41 -5.81
CA VAL A 175 -1.66 1.63 -6.17
C VAL A 175 -0.88 1.27 -4.92
N GLY A 176 -0.48 0.00 -4.79
CA GLY A 176 0.29 -0.48 -3.65
C GLY A 176 -0.53 -0.69 -2.37
N LEU A 177 0.19 -0.88 -1.27
CA LEU A 177 -0.38 -1.06 0.07
C LEU A 177 -0.48 0.25 0.84
N LEU A 178 0.46 1.18 0.61
CA LEU A 178 0.61 2.39 1.42
C LEU A 178 0.01 3.63 0.79
N ASN A 179 -0.10 3.74 -0.52
CA ASN A 179 -0.50 5.02 -1.13
C ASN A 179 -1.86 5.55 -0.64
N GLU A 180 -2.88 4.69 -0.50
CA GLU A 180 -4.17 5.07 0.12
C GLU A 180 -4.17 4.96 1.66
N ASN A 181 -3.09 4.49 2.30
CA ASN A 181 -3.00 4.20 3.74
C ASN A 181 -1.60 4.56 4.28
N HIS A 182 -1.20 5.81 4.07
CA HIS A 182 0.17 6.25 4.34
C HIS A 182 0.32 6.99 5.68
N GLU A 183 -0.71 6.95 6.53
CA GLU A 183 -0.61 7.51 7.87
C GLU A 183 0.46 6.77 8.69
N PRO A 184 1.23 7.45 9.54
CA PRO A 184 2.39 6.87 10.21
C PRO A 184 2.06 5.71 11.16
N THR A 185 0.81 5.53 11.52
CA THR A 185 0.36 4.38 12.32
C THR A 185 0.08 3.12 11.50
N ARG A 186 0.15 3.18 10.15
CA ARG A 186 -0.25 2.11 9.24
C ARG A 186 0.90 1.27 8.71
N TYR A 187 2.13 1.72 8.85
CA TYR A 187 3.34 1.03 8.40
C TYR A 187 4.37 0.89 9.50
N TYR A 188 5.30 -0.04 9.34
CA TYR A 188 6.40 -0.26 10.26
C TYR A 188 7.64 0.52 9.83
N GLY A 189 8.45 0.93 10.84
CA GLY A 189 9.60 1.80 10.63
C GLY A 189 9.24 3.29 10.66
N VAL A 190 10.25 4.12 10.82
CA VAL A 190 10.12 5.58 10.85
C VAL A 190 9.70 6.07 9.48
N PHE A 191 10.38 5.59 8.45
CA PHE A 191 10.07 5.91 7.06
C PHE A 191 9.33 4.77 6.37
N ARG A 192 8.61 5.10 5.28
CA ARG A 192 7.96 4.14 4.39
C ARG A 192 9.02 3.22 3.75
N ASN A 193 8.59 2.12 3.17
CA ASN A 193 9.50 1.27 2.40
C ASN A 193 9.94 1.96 1.11
N LEU A 194 11.16 1.66 0.65
CA LEU A 194 11.76 2.29 -0.53
C LEU A 194 11.05 1.93 -1.84
N VAL A 195 10.39 0.78 -1.90
CA VAL A 195 9.67 0.37 -3.12
C VAL A 195 8.44 1.23 -3.33
N GLU A 196 7.69 1.55 -2.25
CA GLU A 196 6.51 2.44 -2.29
C GLU A 196 6.88 3.92 -2.04
N THR A 197 8.11 4.31 -2.39
CA THR A 197 8.57 5.69 -2.52
C THR A 197 9.33 5.90 -3.83
N ALA A 198 10.34 5.09 -4.12
CA ALA A 198 11.20 5.26 -5.28
C ALA A 198 10.66 4.63 -6.57
N ILE A 199 9.88 3.54 -6.49
CA ILE A 199 9.30 2.85 -7.67
C ILE A 199 7.85 3.26 -7.89
N ILE A 200 7.05 3.28 -6.81
CA ILE A 200 5.71 3.85 -6.78
C ILE A 200 5.87 5.22 -6.12
N PRO A 201 5.47 6.33 -6.76
CA PRO A 201 5.60 7.65 -6.14
C PRO A 201 4.91 7.69 -4.77
N THR A 202 5.55 8.32 -3.80
CA THR A 202 4.98 8.46 -2.46
C THR A 202 3.81 9.44 -2.48
N THR A 203 2.76 9.15 -1.74
CA THR A 203 1.54 9.97 -1.66
C THR A 203 1.02 10.36 -3.05
N TRP A 204 1.16 9.43 -4.00
CA TRP A 204 0.83 9.68 -5.41
C TRP A 204 -0.64 10.00 -5.60
N ARG A 205 -0.91 11.19 -6.09
CA ARG A 205 -2.23 11.75 -6.33
C ARG A 205 -2.34 12.30 -7.75
N GLU A 206 -3.52 12.19 -8.33
CA GLU A 206 -3.80 12.70 -9.67
C GLU A 206 -5.21 13.33 -9.70
N GLY A 207 -5.37 14.31 -10.60
CA GLY A 207 -6.68 14.84 -10.92
C GLY A 207 -7.42 13.95 -11.88
N GLY A 208 -8.69 13.62 -11.60
CA GLY A 208 -9.39 12.71 -12.47
C GLY A 208 -10.80 12.34 -12.05
N PHE A 209 -11.23 11.22 -12.60
CA PHE A 209 -12.49 10.56 -12.29
C PHE A 209 -12.24 9.09 -12.00
N GLU A 210 -12.80 8.62 -10.91
CA GLU A 210 -12.74 7.23 -10.46
C GLU A 210 -14.15 6.65 -10.28
N LEU A 211 -14.34 5.41 -10.70
CA LEU A 211 -15.44 4.55 -10.26
C LEU A 211 -14.89 3.44 -9.38
N GLN A 212 -15.55 3.20 -8.26
CA GLN A 212 -15.18 2.15 -7.34
C GLN A 212 -16.40 1.34 -6.90
N GLY A 213 -16.17 0.07 -6.65
CA GLY A 213 -17.22 -0.81 -6.19
C GLY A 213 -16.70 -1.93 -5.30
N ASN A 214 -17.60 -2.51 -4.50
CA ASN A 214 -17.30 -3.66 -3.67
C ASN A 214 -18.40 -4.71 -3.72
N THR A 215 -18.06 -5.94 -3.36
CA THR A 215 -18.98 -7.08 -3.34
C THR A 215 -19.07 -7.67 -1.93
N ASP A 216 -20.15 -8.44 -1.66
CA ASP A 216 -20.30 -9.21 -0.41
C ASP A 216 -19.18 -10.23 -0.20
N GLY A 217 -18.58 -10.72 -1.30
CA GLY A 217 -17.47 -11.66 -1.26
C GLY A 217 -16.12 -11.04 -0.90
N GLY A 218 -16.06 -9.73 -0.60
CA GLY A 218 -14.83 -9.03 -0.20
C GLY A 218 -13.96 -8.58 -1.38
N LEU A 219 -14.47 -8.57 -2.61
CA LEU A 219 -13.79 -7.98 -3.76
C LEU A 219 -14.11 -6.48 -3.81
N ARG A 220 -13.08 -5.64 -3.85
CA ARG A 220 -13.13 -4.21 -4.18
C ARG A 220 -12.43 -4.00 -5.52
N TRP A 221 -12.95 -3.11 -6.33
CA TRP A 221 -12.33 -2.70 -7.58
C TRP A 221 -12.43 -1.18 -7.76
N ASN A 222 -11.42 -0.62 -8.42
CA ASN A 222 -11.34 0.78 -8.81
C ASN A 222 -10.99 0.82 -10.29
N ILE A 223 -11.55 1.74 -11.03
CA ILE A 223 -11.20 2.03 -12.42
C ILE A 223 -11.40 3.52 -12.70
N GLY A 224 -10.51 4.13 -13.43
CA GLY A 224 -10.63 5.55 -13.70
C GLY A 224 -9.76 6.09 -14.82
N LEU A 225 -9.91 7.39 -14.99
CA LEU A 225 -9.12 8.24 -15.86
C LEU A 225 -8.54 9.37 -15.02
N SER A 226 -7.27 9.68 -15.21
CA SER A 226 -6.60 10.75 -14.48
C SER A 226 -5.68 11.56 -15.37
N THR A 227 -5.18 12.68 -14.87
CA THR A 227 -3.94 13.25 -15.37
C THR A 227 -2.86 12.19 -15.29
N GLY A 228 -1.87 12.28 -16.16
CA GLY A 228 -0.79 11.32 -16.23
C GLY A 228 0.55 11.97 -15.92
N PHE A 229 1.60 11.21 -16.07
CA PHE A 229 2.97 11.70 -16.00
C PHE A 229 3.29 12.64 -17.16
N ASN A 230 4.31 13.49 -16.97
CA ASN A 230 4.81 14.39 -18.00
C ASN A 230 6.33 14.28 -18.10
N LEU A 231 6.80 13.60 -19.13
CA LEU A 231 8.23 13.32 -19.33
C LEU A 231 9.07 14.58 -19.59
N SER A 232 8.45 15.69 -20.00
CA SER A 232 9.15 16.98 -20.16
C SER A 232 9.60 17.61 -18.82
N LYS A 233 9.13 17.11 -17.68
CA LYS A 233 9.61 17.48 -16.34
C LYS A 233 10.93 16.81 -15.95
N TRP A 234 11.39 15.82 -16.71
CA TRP A 234 12.63 15.09 -16.42
C TRP A 234 13.84 16.01 -16.41
N ASP A 235 14.51 16.10 -15.27
CA ASP A 235 15.77 16.83 -15.16
C ASP A 235 16.95 15.89 -15.43
N ALA A 236 17.50 15.97 -16.65
CA ALA A 236 18.66 15.18 -17.02
C ALA A 236 19.98 15.69 -16.41
N THR A 237 19.99 16.90 -15.84
CA THR A 237 21.20 17.55 -15.30
C THR A 237 21.49 17.13 -13.86
N SER A 238 20.50 16.54 -13.17
CA SER A 238 20.64 15.99 -11.81
C SER A 238 20.44 14.49 -11.78
N THR A 239 21.23 13.77 -10.98
CA THR A 239 21.01 12.35 -10.69
C THR A 239 19.82 12.07 -9.78
N GLU A 240 19.26 13.10 -9.13
CA GLU A 240 18.08 13.01 -8.28
C GLU A 240 16.88 12.38 -9.03
N SER A 241 16.72 12.72 -10.34
CA SER A 241 15.69 12.11 -11.17
C SER A 241 15.79 10.57 -11.28
N LEU A 242 16.98 9.99 -11.04
CA LEU A 242 17.18 8.55 -11.02
C LEU A 242 16.84 7.91 -9.67
N GLU A 243 16.71 8.68 -8.61
CA GLU A 243 16.33 8.16 -7.29
C GLU A 243 14.86 7.77 -7.27
N GLU A 244 13.99 8.62 -7.88
CA GLU A 244 12.55 8.41 -7.98
C GLU A 244 12.05 8.75 -9.39
N PRO A 245 12.24 7.89 -10.41
CA PRO A 245 11.97 8.25 -11.81
C PRO A 245 10.54 8.67 -12.11
N LEU A 246 9.54 8.08 -11.47
CA LEU A 246 8.15 8.51 -11.63
C LEU A 246 7.85 9.75 -10.79
N GLY A 247 8.46 9.91 -9.62
CA GLY A 247 8.40 11.13 -8.82
C GLY A 247 8.90 12.36 -9.59
N ALA A 248 10.00 12.21 -10.34
CA ALA A 248 10.56 13.29 -11.16
C ALA A 248 9.61 13.81 -12.25
N ILE A 249 8.65 13.00 -12.69
CA ILE A 249 7.74 13.33 -13.82
C ILE A 249 6.27 13.38 -13.45
N HIS A 250 5.91 13.25 -12.16
CA HIS A 250 4.52 13.37 -11.71
C HIS A 250 4.04 14.83 -11.75
N GLN A 251 2.74 15.05 -11.72
CA GLN A 251 2.17 16.37 -11.94
C GLN A 251 1.26 16.87 -10.81
N GLU A 252 0.66 16.01 -10.01
CA GLU A 252 -0.13 16.30 -8.79
C GLU A 252 -1.24 17.35 -8.98
N LEU A 253 -1.75 17.45 -10.22
CA LEU A 253 -2.72 18.47 -10.64
C LEU A 253 -2.21 19.93 -10.47
N ALA A 254 -0.92 20.15 -10.30
CA ALA A 254 -0.31 21.49 -10.21
C ALA A 254 -0.14 22.10 -11.62
N LEU A 255 -1.21 22.64 -12.19
CA LEU A 255 -1.29 23.07 -13.59
C LEU A 255 -0.89 21.95 -14.56
N ALA A 256 -1.29 20.73 -14.25
CA ALA A 256 -0.92 19.52 -14.96
C ALA A 256 -1.24 19.61 -16.46
N SER A 257 -0.30 19.19 -17.30
CA SER A 257 -0.57 18.94 -18.71
C SER A 257 -1.52 17.77 -18.82
N ALA A 258 -2.62 17.93 -19.52
CA ALA A 258 -3.68 16.94 -19.67
C ALA A 258 -4.02 16.68 -21.15
N GLY A 259 -3.02 16.81 -22.01
CA GLY A 259 -3.14 16.47 -23.43
C GLY A 259 -3.41 14.98 -23.62
N ASP A 260 -2.78 14.15 -22.80
CA ASP A 260 -2.91 12.71 -22.79
C ASP A 260 -3.33 12.25 -21.37
N LEU A 261 -4.57 11.74 -21.25
CA LEU A 261 -5.06 11.19 -20.02
C LEU A 261 -4.55 9.76 -19.82
N ALA A 262 -4.31 9.41 -18.56
CA ALA A 262 -3.97 8.05 -18.15
C ALA A 262 -5.21 7.26 -17.73
N THR A 263 -5.13 5.94 -17.83
CA THR A 263 -6.11 4.99 -17.30
C THR A 263 -5.50 4.21 -16.15
N PHE A 264 -6.31 3.89 -15.15
CA PHE A 264 -5.88 3.03 -14.06
C PHE A 264 -6.98 2.04 -13.67
N ALA A 265 -6.57 0.93 -13.11
CA ALA A 265 -7.45 -0.06 -12.51
C ALA A 265 -6.77 -0.72 -11.31
N ALA A 266 -7.53 -1.01 -10.27
CA ALA A 266 -7.06 -1.75 -9.11
C ALA A 266 -8.12 -2.76 -8.65
N VAL A 267 -7.65 -3.87 -8.08
CA VAL A 267 -8.49 -4.88 -7.44
C VAL A 267 -7.89 -5.25 -6.10
N ASN A 268 -8.74 -5.39 -5.09
CA ASN A 268 -8.37 -5.87 -3.76
C ASN A 268 -9.37 -6.93 -3.31
N TYR A 269 -8.89 -8.03 -2.77
CA TYR A 269 -9.70 -9.11 -2.22
C TYR A 269 -9.42 -9.28 -0.73
N THR A 270 -10.47 -9.19 0.08
CA THR A 270 -10.43 -9.32 1.54
C THR A 270 -11.44 -10.36 2.07
N GLY A 271 -11.92 -11.25 1.19
CA GLY A 271 -12.92 -12.27 1.54
C GLY A 271 -12.43 -13.36 2.50
N VAL A 272 -11.11 -13.48 2.70
CA VAL A 272 -10.51 -14.33 3.73
C VAL A 272 -10.11 -13.47 4.94
N PRO A 273 -10.61 -13.78 6.16
CA PRO A 273 -10.27 -12.98 7.35
C PRO A 273 -8.76 -12.84 7.56
N GLY A 274 -8.32 -11.59 7.71
CA GLY A 274 -6.91 -11.25 7.91
C GLY A 274 -6.03 -11.31 6.65
N LEU A 275 -6.58 -11.65 5.48
CA LEU A 275 -5.84 -11.65 4.22
C LEU A 275 -6.35 -10.54 3.30
N ARG A 276 -5.42 -9.73 2.76
CA ARG A 276 -5.64 -8.84 1.63
C ARG A 276 -4.75 -9.31 0.49
N LEU A 277 -5.31 -9.48 -0.69
CA LEU A 277 -4.59 -9.67 -1.95
C LEU A 277 -5.01 -8.56 -2.89
N GLY A 278 -4.06 -7.96 -3.59
CA GLY A 278 -4.39 -6.90 -4.52
C GLY A 278 -3.43 -6.81 -5.69
N ALA A 279 -3.85 -6.08 -6.69
CA ALA A 279 -3.04 -5.71 -7.85
C ALA A 279 -3.58 -4.42 -8.46
N SER A 280 -2.69 -3.65 -9.06
CA SER A 280 -3.06 -2.45 -9.80
C SER A 280 -2.28 -2.31 -11.10
N LEU A 281 -2.85 -1.52 -11.99
CA LEU A 281 -2.29 -1.14 -13.28
C LEU A 281 -2.57 0.34 -13.52
N PHE A 282 -1.55 1.08 -13.91
CA PHE A 282 -1.65 2.45 -14.41
C PHE A 282 -0.98 2.52 -15.78
N THR A 283 -1.59 3.19 -16.75
CA THR A 283 -0.97 3.42 -18.05
C THR A 283 -1.47 4.70 -18.71
N GLY A 284 -0.55 5.48 -19.24
CA GLY A 284 -0.84 6.73 -19.96
C GLY A 284 0.36 7.19 -20.77
N ASP A 285 0.13 8.01 -21.78
CA ASP A 285 1.21 8.63 -22.54
C ASP A 285 1.75 9.83 -21.74
N ALA A 286 3.06 9.85 -21.49
CA ALA A 286 3.74 10.92 -20.76
C ALA A 286 4.33 11.98 -21.69
N ALA A 287 4.14 11.86 -23.00
CA ALA A 287 4.55 12.88 -23.98
C ALA A 287 3.76 14.18 -23.83
N GLN A 288 2.49 14.10 -23.43
CA GLN A 288 1.58 15.24 -23.19
C GLN A 288 1.52 16.22 -24.37
N GLY A 289 1.74 15.72 -25.61
CA GLY A 289 1.80 16.54 -26.82
C GLY A 289 3.00 17.51 -26.85
N GLN A 290 4.01 17.31 -26.01
CA GLN A 290 5.18 18.19 -25.94
C GLN A 290 6.14 17.93 -27.11
N PRO A 291 6.75 18.98 -27.72
CA PRO A 291 7.73 18.80 -28.77
C PRO A 291 8.94 17.97 -28.30
N GLY A 292 9.32 16.97 -29.10
CA GLY A 292 10.46 16.11 -28.82
C GLY A 292 10.11 14.84 -28.04
N PHE A 293 8.83 14.69 -27.63
CA PHE A 293 8.29 13.48 -27.02
C PHE A 293 7.20 12.91 -27.93
N ASP A 294 7.19 11.59 -28.09
CA ASP A 294 6.23 10.92 -28.96
C ASP A 294 6.02 9.47 -28.50
N ASP A 295 4.78 9.11 -28.19
CA ASP A 295 4.37 7.78 -27.70
C ASP A 295 5.22 7.27 -26.52
N ASN A 296 5.47 8.16 -25.55
CA ASN A 296 6.24 7.85 -24.34
C ASN A 296 5.34 7.27 -23.25
N ARG A 297 4.74 6.12 -23.54
CA ARG A 297 3.79 5.47 -22.63
C ARG A 297 4.47 4.96 -21.38
N VAL A 298 4.02 5.45 -20.23
CA VAL A 298 4.34 4.90 -18.92
C VAL A 298 3.33 3.80 -18.60
N THR A 299 3.82 2.65 -18.14
CA THR A 299 3.01 1.57 -17.62
C THR A 299 3.61 1.12 -16.29
N LEU A 300 2.85 1.25 -15.22
CA LEU A 300 3.17 0.70 -13.90
C LEU A 300 2.16 -0.40 -13.57
N TRP A 301 2.64 -1.53 -13.10
CA TRP A 301 1.80 -2.55 -12.50
C TRP A 301 2.43 -3.06 -11.20
N GLU A 302 1.60 -3.44 -10.28
CA GLU A 302 2.03 -4.06 -9.02
C GLU A 302 1.10 -5.19 -8.61
N GLY A 303 1.60 -6.05 -7.73
CA GLY A 303 0.82 -7.03 -7.02
C GLY A 303 1.26 -7.11 -5.57
N HIS A 304 0.30 -7.16 -4.66
CA HIS A 304 0.58 -7.14 -3.23
C HIS A 304 -0.25 -8.14 -2.43
N ALA A 305 0.28 -8.49 -1.26
CA ALA A 305 -0.41 -9.30 -0.27
C ALA A 305 -0.11 -8.76 1.14
N ARG A 306 -1.12 -8.76 2.03
CA ARG A 306 -0.94 -8.58 3.46
C ARG A 306 -1.76 -9.63 4.21
N TRP A 307 -1.12 -10.31 5.16
CA TRP A 307 -1.75 -11.39 5.90
C TRP A 307 -1.48 -11.28 7.39
N ASN A 308 -2.57 -11.30 8.18
CA ASN A 308 -2.54 -11.16 9.64
C ASN A 308 -2.96 -12.47 10.34
N PRO A 309 -2.13 -13.53 10.34
CA PRO A 309 -2.44 -14.77 11.07
C PRO A 309 -2.11 -14.61 12.56
N GLY A 310 -3.12 -14.45 13.38
CA GLY A 310 -2.96 -14.23 14.82
C GLY A 310 -2.29 -12.89 15.13
N ASN A 311 -1.11 -12.94 15.74
CA ASN A 311 -0.35 -11.73 16.08
C ASN A 311 0.67 -11.33 15.00
N TRP A 312 0.84 -12.13 13.97
CA TRP A 312 1.72 -11.79 12.86
C TRP A 312 1.05 -10.78 11.92
N ASP A 313 1.85 -9.92 11.34
CA ASP A 313 1.48 -9.02 10.25
C ASP A 313 2.56 -9.18 9.17
N LEU A 314 2.19 -9.81 8.07
CA LEU A 314 3.10 -10.16 6.98
C LEU A 314 2.65 -9.43 5.73
N SER A 315 3.56 -8.75 5.05
CA SER A 315 3.28 -8.08 3.78
C SER A 315 4.35 -8.34 2.74
N ALA A 316 3.93 -8.31 1.49
CA ALA A 316 4.77 -8.44 0.31
C ALA A 316 4.19 -7.60 -0.82
N LEU A 317 5.05 -7.01 -1.62
CA LEU A 317 4.69 -6.28 -2.82
C LEU A 317 5.78 -6.47 -3.88
N TYR A 318 5.37 -6.52 -5.15
CA TYR A 318 6.23 -6.41 -6.32
C TYR A 318 5.65 -5.36 -7.26
N SER A 319 6.48 -4.44 -7.73
CA SER A 319 6.11 -3.40 -8.71
C SER A 319 7.11 -3.35 -9.85
N ARG A 320 6.60 -3.04 -11.04
CA ARG A 320 7.43 -2.79 -12.23
C ARG A 320 6.88 -1.62 -13.03
N VAL A 321 7.80 -0.80 -13.51
CA VAL A 321 7.57 0.36 -14.36
C VAL A 321 8.22 0.11 -15.71
N HIS A 322 7.53 0.52 -16.77
CA HIS A 322 8.07 0.57 -18.13
C HIS A 322 7.71 1.92 -18.77
N ILE A 323 8.72 2.61 -19.30
CA ILE A 323 8.57 3.86 -20.06
C ILE A 323 8.97 3.56 -21.50
N ALA A 324 7.99 3.55 -22.38
CA ALA A 324 8.20 3.24 -23.79
C ALA A 324 8.93 4.38 -24.52
N ASN A 325 9.58 4.03 -25.62
CA ASN A 325 10.13 4.96 -26.61
C ASN A 325 11.09 6.03 -26.02
N THR A 326 11.89 5.67 -25.00
CA THR A 326 12.84 6.60 -24.38
C THR A 326 14.09 6.87 -25.21
N ALA A 327 14.43 6.02 -26.18
CA ALA A 327 15.64 6.14 -27.00
C ALA A 327 15.75 7.46 -27.80
N PRO A 328 14.69 7.95 -28.51
CA PRO A 328 14.75 9.23 -29.21
C PRO A 328 15.04 10.40 -28.26
N VAL A 329 14.37 10.43 -27.11
CA VAL A 329 14.56 11.47 -26.09
C VAL A 329 15.98 11.40 -25.54
N ASN A 330 16.41 10.22 -25.08
CA ASN A 330 17.74 10.00 -24.53
C ASN A 330 18.87 10.35 -25.51
N THR A 331 18.65 10.21 -26.83
CA THR A 331 19.64 10.65 -27.83
C THR A 331 19.89 12.16 -27.74
N THR A 332 18.89 12.96 -27.37
CA THR A 332 19.06 14.41 -27.17
C THR A 332 19.67 14.77 -25.84
N LEU A 333 19.64 13.86 -24.88
CA LEU A 333 20.15 14.03 -23.51
C LEU A 333 21.58 13.48 -23.32
N VAL A 334 22.20 12.93 -24.36
CA VAL A 334 23.55 12.36 -24.28
C VAL A 334 24.55 13.38 -23.73
N GLY A 335 25.32 12.96 -22.72
CA GLY A 335 26.28 13.80 -22.02
C GLY A 335 25.78 14.36 -20.69
N ASN A 336 24.48 14.22 -20.38
CA ASN A 336 23.94 14.52 -19.05
C ASN A 336 24.09 13.31 -18.10
N PRO A 337 24.10 13.53 -16.78
CA PRO A 337 24.27 12.47 -15.80
C PRO A 337 23.06 11.52 -15.66
N ALA A 338 21.84 11.99 -15.97
CA ALA A 338 20.61 11.21 -15.80
C ALA A 338 19.84 11.08 -17.11
N LEU A 339 19.97 9.94 -17.79
CA LEU A 339 19.11 9.56 -18.91
C LEU A 339 17.86 8.84 -18.38
N ILE A 340 16.76 8.92 -19.14
CA ILE A 340 15.48 8.34 -18.77
C ILE A 340 15.56 6.80 -18.83
N PRO A 341 15.31 6.07 -17.74
CA PRO A 341 15.29 4.63 -17.74
C PRO A 341 14.09 4.10 -18.54
N GLU A 342 14.27 2.96 -19.20
CA GLU A 342 13.18 2.24 -19.86
C GLU A 342 12.42 1.35 -18.87
N GLU A 343 13.12 0.79 -17.87
CA GLU A 343 12.52 -0.07 -16.85
C GLU A 343 13.08 0.21 -15.45
N SER A 344 12.15 0.14 -14.49
CA SER A 344 12.43 0.14 -13.05
C SER A 344 11.60 -0.96 -12.39
N PHE A 345 12.07 -1.51 -11.28
CA PHE A 345 11.31 -2.48 -10.49
C PHE A 345 11.68 -2.41 -9.01
N GLY A 346 10.80 -2.95 -8.18
CA GLY A 346 11.08 -3.16 -6.78
C GLY A 346 10.16 -4.18 -6.15
N TRP A 347 10.62 -4.82 -5.08
CA TRP A 347 9.81 -5.70 -4.27
C TRP A 347 10.29 -5.69 -2.83
N TYR A 348 9.39 -6.02 -1.91
CA TYR A 348 9.75 -6.22 -0.51
C TYR A 348 8.97 -7.35 0.13
N LEU A 349 9.56 -7.86 1.21
CA LEU A 349 8.92 -8.74 2.18
C LEU A 349 9.05 -8.10 3.56
N GLU A 350 7.94 -7.95 4.27
CA GLU A 350 7.93 -7.41 5.63
C GLU A 350 7.19 -8.34 6.57
N GLY A 351 7.71 -8.50 7.77
CA GLY A 351 7.07 -9.26 8.82
C GLY A 351 7.21 -8.56 10.17
N ALA A 352 6.07 -8.42 10.87
CA ALA A 352 6.03 -7.92 12.23
C ALA A 352 5.29 -8.89 13.15
N TYR A 353 5.65 -8.90 14.44
CA TYR A 353 4.92 -9.65 15.46
C TYR A 353 4.37 -8.71 16.52
N ARG A 354 3.05 -8.64 16.62
CA ARG A 354 2.32 -7.70 17.45
C ARG A 354 2.07 -8.30 18.85
N LEU A 355 2.81 -7.80 19.83
CA LEU A 355 2.72 -8.19 21.22
C LEU A 355 1.73 -7.26 21.93
N PRO A 356 0.52 -7.73 22.28
CA PRO A 356 -0.40 -6.93 23.09
C PRO A 356 0.16 -6.79 24.51
N LEU A 357 0.15 -5.56 25.01
CA LEU A 357 0.57 -5.20 26.35
C LEU A 357 -0.64 -4.75 27.18
N ARG A 358 -0.40 -4.33 28.42
CA ARG A 358 -1.45 -3.77 29.28
C ARG A 358 -1.93 -2.42 28.73
N ASN A 359 -3.16 -2.02 29.06
CA ASN A 359 -3.75 -0.72 28.72
C ASN A 359 -3.82 -0.44 27.20
N GLN A 360 -4.13 -1.45 26.38
CA GLN A 360 -4.25 -1.34 24.91
C GLN A 360 -2.96 -1.00 24.17
N MET A 361 -1.82 -0.97 24.85
CA MET A 361 -0.54 -0.78 24.20
C MET A 361 -0.15 -2.01 23.37
N THR A 362 0.61 -1.81 22.32
CA THR A 362 1.14 -2.90 21.50
C THR A 362 2.59 -2.63 21.15
N LEU A 363 3.43 -3.64 21.32
CA LEU A 363 4.81 -3.63 20.87
C LEU A 363 4.92 -4.49 19.61
N ALA A 364 5.53 -3.99 18.55
CA ALA A 364 5.64 -4.69 17.29
C ALA A 364 7.07 -4.65 16.76
N PRO A 365 7.94 -5.60 17.12
CA PRO A 365 9.18 -5.81 16.41
C PRO A 365 8.89 -6.23 14.98
N PHE A 366 9.70 -5.73 14.02
CA PHE A 366 9.56 -6.01 12.60
C PHE A 366 10.91 -6.15 11.90
N ALA A 367 10.87 -6.78 10.73
CA ALA A 367 11.96 -6.79 9.78
C ALA A 367 11.38 -6.67 8.36
N ARG A 368 12.06 -5.91 7.50
CA ARG A 368 11.72 -5.72 6.09
C ARG A 368 12.97 -5.87 5.24
N TYR A 369 12.86 -6.69 4.19
CA TYR A 369 13.87 -6.84 3.17
C TYR A 369 13.32 -6.32 1.84
N GLU A 370 14.10 -5.46 1.20
CA GLU A 370 13.71 -4.74 -0.01
C GLU A 370 14.78 -4.90 -1.07
N VAL A 371 14.35 -5.04 -2.31
CA VAL A 371 15.21 -4.98 -3.49
C VAL A 371 14.54 -4.07 -4.50
N LEU A 372 15.27 -3.07 -4.98
CA LEU A 372 14.77 -2.17 -6.00
C LEU A 372 15.87 -1.73 -6.96
N ASN A 373 15.45 -1.37 -8.16
CA ASN A 373 16.33 -0.80 -9.17
C ASN A 373 15.54 0.23 -9.99
N THR A 374 15.91 1.48 -9.84
CA THR A 374 15.25 2.62 -10.47
C THR A 374 15.62 2.81 -11.94
N ALA A 375 16.70 2.15 -12.41
CA ALA A 375 17.15 2.19 -13.80
C ALA A 375 17.72 0.83 -14.22
N SER A 376 16.90 -0.21 -14.14
CA SER A 376 17.29 -1.60 -14.43
C SER A 376 17.54 -1.87 -15.93
N ARG A 377 17.04 -0.99 -16.80
CA ARG A 377 17.28 -1.05 -18.24
C ARG A 377 17.16 0.31 -18.89
N TYR A 378 17.99 0.54 -19.92
CA TYR A 378 17.87 1.67 -20.82
C TYR A 378 17.61 1.18 -22.26
N ALA A 379 16.80 1.93 -23.02
CA ALA A 379 16.66 1.70 -24.44
C ALA A 379 17.97 2.02 -25.17
N ALA A 380 18.33 1.20 -26.15
CA ALA A 380 19.58 1.37 -26.90
C ALA A 380 19.58 2.64 -27.74
N ILE A 381 20.54 3.54 -27.53
CA ILE A 381 20.71 4.81 -28.28
C ILE A 381 21.98 4.81 -29.15
N GLY A 382 22.72 3.72 -29.21
CA GLY A 382 23.91 3.55 -30.02
C GLY A 382 25.10 2.99 -29.23
N ALA A 383 26.06 2.51 -29.95
CA ALA A 383 27.28 1.91 -29.37
C ALA A 383 28.07 2.94 -28.53
N GLY A 384 28.24 2.64 -27.25
CA GLY A 384 28.97 3.48 -26.29
C GLY A 384 28.23 4.72 -25.79
N LEU A 385 26.96 4.89 -26.19
CA LEU A 385 26.11 6.00 -25.74
C LEU A 385 25.00 5.54 -24.75
N THR A 386 24.57 4.30 -24.84
CA THR A 386 23.58 3.73 -23.92
C THR A 386 24.20 3.59 -22.53
N PRO A 387 23.57 4.15 -21.47
CA PRO A 387 24.06 3.99 -20.11
C PRO A 387 24.09 2.53 -19.66
N VAL A 388 24.99 2.25 -18.73
CA VAL A 388 24.94 0.98 -17.99
C VAL A 388 23.77 1.05 -17.01
N PRO A 389 22.93 0.01 -16.91
CA PRO A 389 21.91 -0.06 -15.86
C PRO A 389 22.51 0.13 -14.47
N LEU A 390 21.74 0.64 -13.55
CA LEU A 390 22.13 0.70 -12.14
C LEU A 390 22.15 -0.72 -11.55
N ASP A 391 22.96 -0.90 -10.52
CA ASP A 391 22.93 -2.12 -9.71
C ASP A 391 21.67 -2.15 -8.83
N ASP A 392 21.25 -3.36 -8.44
CA ASP A 392 20.12 -3.51 -7.54
C ASP A 392 20.50 -2.95 -6.16
N THR A 393 19.63 -2.14 -5.60
CA THR A 393 19.72 -1.70 -4.22
C THR A 393 19.03 -2.71 -3.33
N GLU A 394 19.77 -3.31 -2.40
CA GLU A 394 19.26 -4.25 -1.40
C GLU A 394 19.31 -3.63 -0.02
N VAL A 395 18.17 -3.67 0.70
CA VAL A 395 18.04 -3.03 2.01
C VAL A 395 17.41 -3.98 3.01
N LEU A 396 17.98 -4.03 4.20
CA LEU A 396 17.38 -4.67 5.38
C LEU A 396 17.04 -3.60 6.42
N THR A 397 15.76 -3.47 6.73
CA THR A 397 15.30 -2.63 7.85
C THR A 397 14.81 -3.51 8.98
N THR A 398 15.31 -3.28 10.17
CA THR A 398 14.84 -3.97 11.40
C THR A 398 14.48 -2.94 12.46
N GLY A 399 13.41 -3.15 13.19
CA GLY A 399 12.99 -2.13 14.14
C GLY A 399 11.85 -2.53 15.04
N LEU A 400 11.28 -1.52 15.66
CA LEU A 400 10.27 -1.65 16.70
C LEU A 400 9.26 -0.51 16.62
N ASN A 401 7.98 -0.84 16.45
CA ASN A 401 6.89 0.11 16.64
C ASN A 401 6.25 -0.13 18.00
N PHE A 402 6.14 0.94 18.80
CA PHE A 402 5.46 0.89 20.10
C PHE A 402 4.21 1.78 20.04
N TYR A 403 3.06 1.16 19.94
CA TYR A 403 1.76 1.84 19.95
C TYR A 403 1.34 2.11 21.38
N ILE A 404 1.33 3.37 21.78
CA ILE A 404 0.83 3.84 23.08
C ILE A 404 -0.70 3.73 23.09
N THR A 405 -1.30 4.12 21.98
CA THR A 405 -2.72 3.95 21.61
C THR A 405 -2.79 3.56 20.14
N PRO A 406 -3.94 3.13 19.59
CA PRO A 406 -4.07 2.91 18.15
C PRO A 406 -3.74 4.13 17.28
N GLY A 407 -3.88 5.34 17.83
CA GLY A 407 -3.61 6.60 17.14
C GLY A 407 -2.24 7.22 17.44
N VAL A 408 -1.37 6.60 18.27
CA VAL A 408 -0.04 7.15 18.60
C VAL A 408 1.00 6.05 18.65
N VAL A 409 2.06 6.19 17.86
CA VAL A 409 3.15 5.22 17.74
C VAL A 409 4.50 5.88 17.94
N LEU A 410 5.37 5.26 18.74
CA LEU A 410 6.80 5.53 18.79
C LEU A 410 7.50 4.50 17.93
N LYS A 411 8.42 4.94 17.10
CA LYS A 411 9.11 4.12 16.11
C LYS A 411 10.61 4.19 16.32
N PHE A 412 11.26 3.08 16.15
CA PHE A 412 12.70 2.94 16.11
C PHE A 412 13.06 1.93 15.04
N ASP A 413 14.01 2.23 14.19
CA ASP A 413 14.58 1.26 13.26
C ASP A 413 16.05 1.52 12.96
N TYR A 414 16.65 0.49 12.39
CA TYR A 414 17.95 0.52 11.78
C TYR A 414 17.83 -0.01 10.36
N LEU A 415 18.15 0.83 9.41
CA LEU A 415 18.20 0.54 7.98
C LEU A 415 19.64 0.27 7.59
N GLN A 416 19.89 -0.81 6.88
CA GLN A 416 21.19 -1.21 6.35
C GLN A 416 21.10 -1.45 4.86
N PHE A 417 21.91 -0.74 4.08
CA PHE A 417 22.18 -1.07 2.69
C PHE A 417 23.10 -2.29 2.64
N LEU A 418 22.74 -3.28 1.83
CA LEU A 418 23.51 -4.50 1.64
C LEU A 418 24.24 -4.38 0.29
N HIS A 419 25.48 -4.84 0.25
CA HIS A 419 26.27 -4.89 -1.01
C HIS A 419 26.58 -3.53 -1.66
N ASP A 420 26.47 -2.44 -0.91
CA ASP A 420 26.86 -1.12 -1.37
C ASP A 420 27.62 -0.38 -0.26
N ASP A 421 28.35 0.67 -0.62
CA ASP A 421 29.23 1.40 0.29
C ASP A 421 28.46 2.42 1.16
N ARG A 422 27.12 2.51 1.02
CA ARG A 422 26.27 3.33 1.89
C ARG A 422 26.18 2.70 3.26
N GLY A 423 26.54 3.43 4.28
CA GLY A 423 26.43 3.01 5.67
C GLY A 423 24.99 2.77 6.13
N GLY A 424 24.88 2.21 7.33
CA GLY A 424 23.58 2.08 7.98
C GLY A 424 23.03 3.42 8.45
N ARG A 425 21.76 3.42 8.86
CA ARG A 425 21.07 4.59 9.40
C ARG A 425 20.19 4.22 10.57
N PHE A 426 20.33 4.94 11.68
CA PHE A 426 19.46 4.85 12.85
C PHE A 426 18.36 5.90 12.76
N ASP A 427 17.12 5.46 12.91
CA ASP A 427 15.97 6.33 12.85
C ASP A 427 15.12 6.21 14.13
N LEU A 428 14.62 7.35 14.62
CA LEU A 428 13.62 7.45 15.69
C LEU A 428 12.45 8.29 15.18
N GLY A 429 11.24 7.90 15.55
CA GLY A 429 10.07 8.63 15.10
C GLY A 429 8.90 8.60 16.07
N VAL A 430 8.02 9.58 15.90
CA VAL A 430 6.72 9.66 16.54
C VAL A 430 5.69 9.86 15.45
N GLY A 431 4.72 8.96 15.36
CA GLY A 431 3.59 9.10 14.46
C GLY A 431 2.28 9.19 15.23
N TYR A 432 1.35 9.99 14.73
CA TYR A 432 0.02 10.12 15.31
C TYR A 432 -1.05 10.29 14.25
N GLN A 433 -2.29 9.89 14.60
CA GLN A 433 -3.51 10.12 13.81
C GLN A 433 -4.72 10.30 14.74
N PHE A 434 -5.67 11.10 14.35
CA PHE A 434 -6.91 11.39 15.10
C PHE A 434 -8.12 11.57 14.21
#